data_61b473df81efce6af611c8fe6f7c64b1
#
_entry.id   61b473df81efce6af611c8fe6f7c64b1
#
_cell.length_a   1.000
_cell.length_b   1.000
_cell.length_c   1.000
_cell.angle_alpha   90.00
_cell.angle_beta   90.00
_cell.angle_gamma   90.00
#
_symmetry.space_group_name_H-M   'P 1'
#
loop_
_entity.id
_entity.type
_entity.pdbx_description
1 polymer ?
#
loop_
_entity_poly.entity_id
_entity_poly.type
_entity_poly.pdbx_seq_one_letter_code
_entity_poly.pdbx_strand_id
1 'polypeptide(L)'
;MKDKVFVILPAYNEDKRILTAIKQCKKYVDNVIVVDDGSTDNTFNQAQKSGAITLKHIVNMGKGVAMKTGTEYAIQKGADIIVVIDADGQHNPSEIPRLIKLLKQKKVGIVLGMRQMPPDSPVIFRLGNWGLNQIFRIMFGSKIEDTQNGFRVFNAKVYPKLKWKSQRYFVETEMIINMLKNKVSHVETPVQTFYHDHYKGTT
;
A
#
# COMPACT_ATOMS: atom_id res chain seq x y z
N MET A 1 17.25 -17.97 8.45
CA MET A 1 17.59 -16.57 8.07
C MET A 1 16.40 -15.67 8.38
N LYS A 2 16.64 -14.43 8.79
CA LYS A 2 15.58 -13.44 9.00
C LYS A 2 15.07 -12.98 7.63
N ASP A 3 13.74 -12.92 7.41
CA ASP A 3 13.19 -12.45 6.13
C ASP A 3 13.66 -11.03 5.81
N LYS A 4 13.96 -10.81 4.55
CA LYS A 4 14.29 -9.50 4.03
C LYS A 4 13.03 -8.75 3.68
N VAL A 5 12.63 -7.82 4.54
CA VAL A 5 11.42 -7.02 4.41
C VAL A 5 11.74 -5.66 3.78
N PHE A 6 10.91 -5.25 2.83
CA PHE A 6 10.97 -3.91 2.24
C PHE A 6 9.63 -3.19 2.40
N VAL A 7 9.69 -1.91 2.77
CA VAL A 7 8.54 -1.01 2.76
C VAL A 7 8.61 -0.13 1.52
N ILE A 8 7.53 -0.04 0.77
CA ILE A 8 7.38 0.81 -0.41
C ILE A 8 6.47 1.99 -0.04
N LEU A 9 6.98 3.20 -0.21
CA LEU A 9 6.29 4.47 -0.02
C LEU A 9 6.18 5.18 -1.37
N PRO A 10 5.09 5.03 -2.14
CA PRO A 10 4.82 5.88 -3.29
C PRO A 10 4.52 7.29 -2.78
N ALA A 11 5.17 8.31 -3.35
CA ALA A 11 5.06 9.69 -2.91
C ALA A 11 4.94 10.65 -4.10
N TYR A 12 4.02 11.61 -3.99
CA TYR A 12 3.87 12.71 -4.95
C TYR A 12 3.45 13.98 -4.21
N ASN A 13 4.33 14.99 -4.17
CA ASN A 13 4.12 16.25 -3.46
C ASN A 13 3.80 16.05 -1.95
N GLU A 14 4.65 15.27 -1.28
CA GLU A 14 4.53 14.92 0.15
C GLU A 14 5.66 15.49 1.01
N ASP A 15 6.24 16.63 0.64
CA ASP A 15 7.38 17.24 1.33
C ASP A 15 7.14 17.43 2.84
N LYS A 16 5.91 17.74 3.25
CA LYS A 16 5.56 17.95 4.66
C LYS A 16 5.49 16.66 5.50
N ARG A 17 5.29 15.50 4.86
CA ARG A 17 4.99 14.24 5.55
C ARG A 17 6.03 13.16 5.33
N ILE A 18 6.74 13.19 4.19
CA ILE A 18 7.61 12.10 3.77
C ILE A 18 8.69 11.75 4.81
N LEU A 19 9.33 12.74 5.44
CA LEU A 19 10.34 12.49 6.46
C LEU A 19 9.76 11.74 7.66
N THR A 20 8.58 12.14 8.11
CA THR A 20 7.88 11.50 9.23
C THR A 20 7.50 10.07 8.88
N ALA A 21 6.93 9.84 7.69
CA ALA A 21 6.56 8.51 7.20
C ALA A 21 7.77 7.57 7.14
N ILE A 22 8.89 8.02 6.56
CA ILE A 22 10.13 7.25 6.50
C ILE A 22 10.65 6.92 7.91
N LYS A 23 10.74 7.92 8.79
CA LYS A 23 11.23 7.75 10.16
C LYS A 23 10.39 6.75 10.95
N GLN A 24 9.09 6.79 10.77
CA GLN A 24 8.18 5.85 11.43
C GLN A 24 8.33 4.43 10.87
N CYS A 25 8.42 4.25 9.56
CA CYS A 25 8.65 2.93 8.95
C CYS A 25 9.99 2.32 9.37
N LYS A 26 11.06 3.13 9.44
CA LYS A 26 12.41 2.69 9.84
C LYS A 26 12.50 2.17 11.28
N LYS A 27 11.53 2.46 12.14
CA LYS A 27 11.46 1.84 13.48
C LYS A 27 11.19 0.34 13.42
N TYR A 28 10.61 -0.16 12.34
CA TYR A 28 10.14 -1.54 12.21
C TYR A 28 10.81 -2.31 11.08
N VAL A 29 11.31 -1.61 10.05
CA VAL A 29 11.93 -2.23 8.86
C VAL A 29 13.13 -1.41 8.41
N ASP A 30 14.26 -2.11 8.18
CA ASP A 30 15.52 -1.45 7.78
C ASP A 30 15.46 -0.94 6.33
N ASN A 31 14.77 -1.66 5.43
CA ASN A 31 14.74 -1.32 4.00
C ASN A 31 13.46 -0.55 3.66
N VAL A 32 13.56 0.77 3.59
CA VAL A 32 12.48 1.67 3.16
C VAL A 32 12.83 2.23 1.79
N ILE A 33 11.94 2.01 0.82
CA ILE A 33 12.02 2.54 -0.55
C ILE A 33 10.97 3.63 -0.69
N VAL A 34 11.40 4.82 -1.06
CA VAL A 34 10.52 5.90 -1.50
C VAL A 34 10.58 5.96 -3.01
N VAL A 35 9.43 5.97 -3.65
CA VAL A 35 9.33 6.24 -5.09
C VAL A 35 8.65 7.60 -5.27
N ASP A 36 9.46 8.60 -5.55
CA ASP A 36 9.00 9.96 -5.88
C ASP A 36 8.45 9.97 -7.31
N ASP A 37 7.14 10.13 -7.42
CA ASP A 37 6.43 10.06 -8.70
C ASP A 37 6.42 11.40 -9.43
N GLY A 38 7.59 12.00 -9.63
CA GLY A 38 7.76 13.26 -10.34
C GLY A 38 7.28 14.47 -9.57
N SER A 39 7.51 14.53 -8.26
CA SER A 39 7.14 15.67 -7.43
C SER A 39 7.79 16.97 -7.89
N THR A 40 7.03 18.05 -7.74
CA THR A 40 7.46 19.42 -8.02
C THR A 40 7.92 20.19 -6.76
N ASP A 41 7.68 19.60 -5.59
CA ASP A 41 8.08 20.12 -4.29
C ASP A 41 9.42 19.51 -3.82
N ASN A 42 9.73 19.61 -2.53
CA ASN A 42 10.98 19.10 -1.97
C ASN A 42 10.93 17.63 -1.53
N THR A 43 9.91 16.85 -1.93
CA THR A 43 9.71 15.44 -1.54
C THR A 43 10.94 14.58 -1.80
N PHE A 44 11.48 14.63 -3.03
CA PHE A 44 12.64 13.81 -3.42
C PHE A 44 13.87 14.10 -2.55
N ASN A 45 14.23 15.38 -2.39
CA ASN A 45 15.42 15.77 -1.64
C ASN A 45 15.30 15.39 -0.16
N GLN A 46 14.13 15.52 0.42
CA GLN A 46 13.87 15.12 1.80
C GLN A 46 13.98 13.60 1.97
N ALA A 47 13.38 12.83 1.06
CA ALA A 47 13.48 11.37 1.09
C ALA A 47 14.95 10.92 0.97
N GLN A 48 15.72 11.50 0.07
CA GLN A 48 17.14 11.18 -0.11
C GLN A 48 17.97 11.47 1.16
N LYS A 49 17.77 12.64 1.77
CA LYS A 49 18.46 13.04 3.02
C LYS A 49 18.11 12.15 4.21
N SER A 50 16.96 11.48 4.19
CA SER A 50 16.54 10.57 5.26
C SER A 50 17.34 9.25 5.30
N GLY A 51 18.15 8.98 4.29
CA GLY A 51 18.84 7.70 4.10
C GLY A 51 17.91 6.55 3.70
N ALA A 52 16.71 6.83 3.18
CA ALA A 52 15.88 5.84 2.49
C ALA A 52 16.42 5.56 1.09
N ILE A 53 16.13 4.39 0.55
CA ILE A 53 16.35 4.11 -0.87
C ILE A 53 15.35 4.97 -1.64
N THR A 54 15.84 5.92 -2.44
CA THR A 54 14.97 6.87 -3.13
C THR A 54 15.08 6.68 -4.63
N LEU A 55 13.96 6.37 -5.27
CA LEU A 55 13.79 6.29 -6.72
C LEU A 55 12.97 7.48 -7.18
N LYS A 56 13.23 7.99 -8.40
CA LYS A 56 12.53 9.16 -8.93
C LYS A 56 12.03 8.90 -10.34
N HIS A 57 10.76 9.22 -10.59
CA HIS A 57 10.21 9.35 -11.93
C HIS A 57 10.45 10.78 -12.46
N ILE A 58 10.69 10.91 -13.75
CA ILE A 58 10.90 12.22 -14.40
C ILE A 58 9.60 13.04 -14.40
N VAL A 59 8.47 12.35 -14.57
CA VAL A 59 7.11 12.92 -14.60
C VAL A 59 6.18 12.09 -13.73
N ASN A 60 5.05 12.67 -13.32
CA ASN A 60 4.02 11.92 -12.61
C ASN A 60 3.42 10.84 -13.51
N MET A 61 3.70 9.59 -13.17
CA MET A 61 3.19 8.40 -13.87
C MET A 61 2.01 7.75 -13.14
N GLY A 62 1.71 8.20 -11.94
CA GLY A 62 0.64 7.73 -11.08
C GLY A 62 1.07 6.68 -10.06
N LYS A 63 0.32 6.64 -8.95
CA LYS A 63 0.59 5.79 -7.78
C LYS A 63 0.87 4.33 -8.15
N GLY A 64 0.09 3.77 -9.07
CA GLY A 64 0.26 2.37 -9.51
C GLY A 64 1.62 2.11 -10.13
N VAL A 65 2.16 3.05 -10.92
CA VAL A 65 3.50 2.92 -11.51
C VAL A 65 4.56 3.07 -10.44
N ALA A 66 4.41 4.02 -9.52
CA ALA A 66 5.34 4.20 -8.41
C ALA A 66 5.40 2.95 -7.51
N MET A 67 4.25 2.37 -7.15
CA MET A 67 4.16 1.10 -6.43
C MET A 67 4.88 -0.04 -7.18
N LYS A 68 4.68 -0.13 -8.49
CA LYS A 68 5.32 -1.15 -9.33
C LYS A 68 6.84 -0.98 -9.34
N THR A 69 7.33 0.23 -9.59
CA THR A 69 8.77 0.55 -9.60
C THR A 69 9.43 0.15 -8.27
N GLY A 70 8.85 0.54 -7.14
CA GLY A 70 9.37 0.18 -5.82
C GLY A 70 9.33 -1.32 -5.55
N THR A 71 8.24 -1.99 -5.94
CA THR A 71 8.07 -3.43 -5.75
C THR A 71 9.08 -4.23 -6.58
N GLU A 72 9.24 -3.91 -7.86
CA GLU A 72 10.18 -4.59 -8.75
C GLU A 72 11.64 -4.36 -8.29
N TYR A 73 11.97 -3.15 -7.85
CA TYR A 73 13.27 -2.87 -7.24
C TYR A 73 13.51 -3.70 -5.97
N ALA A 74 12.53 -3.78 -5.06
CA ALA A 74 12.63 -4.60 -3.85
C ALA A 74 12.89 -6.07 -4.18
N ILE A 75 12.19 -6.61 -5.18
CA ILE A 75 12.37 -8.01 -5.64
C ILE A 75 13.78 -8.21 -6.19
N GLN A 76 14.29 -7.30 -7.01
CA GLN A 76 15.67 -7.34 -7.51
C GLN A 76 16.71 -7.32 -6.37
N LYS A 77 16.38 -6.67 -5.27
CA LYS A 77 17.22 -6.64 -4.05
C LYS A 77 17.01 -7.84 -3.14
N GLY A 78 16.24 -8.84 -3.57
CA GLY A 78 16.00 -10.08 -2.83
C GLY A 78 15.01 -9.94 -1.68
N ALA A 79 13.95 -9.17 -1.85
CA ALA A 79 12.87 -9.09 -0.88
C ALA A 79 12.16 -10.44 -0.72
N ASP A 80 11.92 -10.85 0.52
CA ASP A 80 11.04 -11.97 0.87
C ASP A 80 9.61 -11.47 1.11
N ILE A 81 9.48 -10.32 1.78
CA ILE A 81 8.19 -9.70 2.12
C ILE A 81 8.21 -8.24 1.69
N ILE A 82 7.11 -7.81 1.09
CA ILE A 82 6.89 -6.44 0.63
C ILE A 82 5.71 -5.86 1.41
N VAL A 83 5.92 -4.67 1.92
CA VAL A 83 4.91 -3.83 2.56
C VAL A 83 4.69 -2.62 1.68
N VAL A 84 3.46 -2.36 1.29
CA VAL A 84 3.06 -1.10 0.64
C VAL A 84 2.27 -0.29 1.63
N ILE A 85 2.60 0.98 1.77
CA ILE A 85 1.94 1.94 2.65
C ILE A 85 2.00 3.33 2.03
N ASP A 86 0.92 4.12 2.15
CA ASP A 86 0.87 5.47 1.59
C ASP A 86 1.73 6.44 2.39
N ALA A 87 2.34 7.42 1.68
CA ALA A 87 3.22 8.41 2.29
C ALA A 87 2.47 9.58 2.96
N ASP A 88 1.13 9.64 2.85
CA ASP A 88 0.26 10.72 3.30
C ASP A 88 0.04 10.77 4.84
N GLY A 89 0.57 9.79 5.56
CA GLY A 89 0.45 9.68 7.02
C GLY A 89 -0.89 9.16 7.52
N GLN A 90 -1.77 8.68 6.63
CA GLN A 90 -3.06 8.11 7.05
C GLN A 90 -2.93 6.73 7.68
N HIS A 91 -1.86 6.01 7.41
CA HIS A 91 -1.61 4.68 7.94
C HIS A 91 -0.61 4.70 9.11
N ASN A 92 -0.82 3.81 10.07
CA ASN A 92 0.09 3.67 11.22
C ASN A 92 1.15 2.59 10.95
N PRO A 93 2.44 2.96 10.74
CA PRO A 93 3.50 1.99 10.50
C PRO A 93 3.76 1.00 11.64
N SER A 94 3.26 1.28 12.86
CA SER A 94 3.36 0.33 13.99
C SER A 94 2.61 -0.99 13.75
N GLU A 95 1.70 -1.00 12.79
CA GLU A 95 0.97 -2.21 12.37
C GLU A 95 1.83 -3.18 11.54
N ILE A 96 2.94 -2.71 10.95
CA ILE A 96 3.81 -3.52 10.07
C ILE A 96 4.21 -4.85 10.71
N PRO A 97 4.74 -4.90 11.95
CA PRO A 97 5.12 -6.17 12.58
C PRO A 97 3.95 -7.13 12.74
N ARG A 98 2.76 -6.60 13.10
CA ARG A 98 1.54 -7.39 13.28
C ARG A 98 1.09 -8.01 11.97
N LEU A 99 1.07 -7.23 10.88
CA LEU A 99 0.66 -7.71 9.56
C LEU A 99 1.65 -8.76 9.01
N ILE A 100 2.95 -8.57 9.18
CA ILE A 100 3.97 -9.55 8.82
C ILE A 100 3.79 -10.85 9.62
N LYS A 101 3.54 -10.74 10.92
CA LYS A 101 3.26 -11.91 11.77
C LYS A 101 2.02 -12.66 11.29
N LEU A 102 0.95 -11.93 10.93
CA LEU A 102 -0.29 -12.50 10.42
C LEU A 102 -0.07 -13.23 9.09
N LEU A 103 0.68 -12.62 8.14
CA LEU A 103 1.07 -13.23 6.86
C LEU A 103 1.69 -14.62 7.08
N LYS A 104 2.64 -14.69 8.01
CA LYS A 104 3.39 -15.92 8.32
C LYS A 104 2.54 -16.96 9.05
N GLN A 105 1.83 -16.55 10.10
CA GLN A 105 1.02 -17.46 10.92
C GLN A 105 -0.12 -18.08 10.11
N LYS A 106 -0.78 -17.31 9.26
CA LYS A 106 -1.86 -17.80 8.40
C LYS A 106 -1.35 -18.47 7.12
N LYS A 107 -0.04 -18.42 6.86
CA LYS A 107 0.60 -18.95 5.63
C LYS A 107 -0.10 -18.47 4.36
N VAL A 108 -0.54 -17.21 4.33
CA VAL A 108 -1.21 -16.60 3.18
C VAL A 108 -0.24 -15.85 2.29
N GLY A 109 -0.62 -15.63 1.03
CA GLY A 109 0.18 -14.88 0.07
C GLY A 109 0.17 -13.38 0.30
N ILE A 110 -0.95 -12.85 0.82
CA ILE A 110 -1.15 -11.41 1.06
C ILE A 110 -2.05 -11.16 2.27
N VAL A 111 -1.74 -10.10 3.01
CA VAL A 111 -2.58 -9.49 4.04
C VAL A 111 -3.05 -8.13 3.52
N LEU A 112 -4.35 -7.90 3.56
CA LEU A 112 -4.98 -6.63 3.21
C LEU A 112 -5.35 -5.90 4.49
N GLY A 113 -4.88 -4.66 4.64
CA GLY A 113 -5.39 -3.76 5.66
C GLY A 113 -6.81 -3.35 5.31
N MET A 114 -7.65 -3.18 6.32
CA MET A 114 -9.04 -2.77 6.19
C MET A 114 -9.26 -1.53 7.08
N ARG A 115 -9.81 -0.46 6.51
CA ARG A 115 -10.15 0.73 7.28
C ARG A 115 -11.34 0.43 8.19
N GLN A 116 -11.20 0.80 9.46
CA GLN A 116 -12.36 0.90 10.32
C GLN A 116 -13.07 2.22 9.99
N MET A 117 -14.15 2.14 9.23
CA MET A 117 -14.95 3.34 8.96
C MET A 117 -15.56 3.83 10.26
N PRO A 118 -15.37 5.12 10.61
CA PRO A 118 -16.08 5.71 11.74
C PRO A 118 -17.60 5.56 11.57
N PRO A 119 -18.37 5.39 12.67
CA PRO A 119 -19.83 5.30 12.62
C PRO A 119 -20.47 6.48 11.88
N ASP A 120 -19.85 7.66 11.95
CA ASP A 120 -20.33 8.92 11.38
C ASP A 120 -19.92 9.12 9.92
N SER A 121 -19.34 8.12 9.27
CA SER A 121 -18.97 8.24 7.85
C SER A 121 -20.18 8.50 6.97
N PRO A 122 -20.08 9.43 5.99
CA PRO A 122 -21.20 9.74 5.09
C PRO A 122 -21.77 8.49 4.42
N VAL A 123 -23.09 8.39 4.38
CA VAL A 123 -23.82 7.22 3.87
C VAL A 123 -23.40 6.89 2.44
N ILE A 124 -23.09 7.90 1.61
CA ILE A 124 -22.68 7.71 0.22
C ILE A 124 -21.37 6.91 0.09
N PHE A 125 -20.40 7.10 1.00
CA PHE A 125 -19.15 6.30 1.00
C PHE A 125 -19.40 4.86 1.44
N ARG A 126 -20.34 4.67 2.39
CA ARG A 126 -20.75 3.32 2.84
C ARG A 126 -21.49 2.57 1.74
N LEU A 127 -22.36 3.24 1.01
CA LEU A 127 -23.09 2.68 -0.14
C LEU A 127 -22.14 2.34 -1.30
N GLY A 128 -21.20 3.23 -1.64
CA GLY A 128 -20.21 2.99 -2.68
C GLY A 128 -19.33 1.76 -2.36
N ASN A 129 -18.83 1.66 -1.14
CA ASN A 129 -18.04 0.53 -0.71
C ASN A 129 -18.88 -0.76 -0.67
N TRP A 130 -20.12 -0.68 -0.18
CA TRP A 130 -21.05 -1.81 -0.20
C TRP A 130 -21.34 -2.30 -1.63
N GLY A 131 -21.58 -1.39 -2.57
CA GLY A 131 -21.84 -1.74 -3.97
C GLY A 131 -20.65 -2.46 -4.62
N LEU A 132 -19.43 -1.94 -4.43
CA LEU A 132 -18.22 -2.60 -4.90
C LEU A 132 -18.06 -4.00 -4.27
N ASN A 133 -18.31 -4.13 -2.97
CA ASN A 133 -18.21 -5.42 -2.27
C ASN A 133 -19.21 -6.43 -2.79
N GLN A 134 -20.45 -6.02 -3.16
CA GLN A 134 -21.42 -6.90 -3.77
C GLN A 134 -20.96 -7.38 -5.16
N ILE A 135 -20.37 -6.49 -5.97
CA ILE A 135 -19.80 -6.85 -7.27
C ILE A 135 -18.69 -7.90 -7.09
N PHE A 136 -17.77 -7.70 -6.16
CA PHE A 136 -16.71 -8.69 -5.87
C PHE A 136 -17.28 -10.02 -5.37
N ARG A 137 -18.32 -9.98 -4.53
CA ARG A 137 -18.98 -11.19 -4.05
C ARG A 137 -19.65 -12.00 -5.17
N ILE A 138 -20.32 -11.31 -6.10
CA ILE A 138 -20.98 -11.94 -7.23
C ILE A 138 -19.95 -12.48 -8.23
N MET A 139 -18.94 -11.71 -8.59
CA MET A 139 -17.97 -12.08 -9.62
C MET A 139 -16.94 -13.11 -9.16
N PHE A 140 -16.55 -13.10 -7.89
CA PHE A 140 -15.42 -13.91 -7.39
C PHE A 140 -15.80 -14.82 -6.20
N GLY A 141 -17.02 -14.78 -5.73
CA GLY A 141 -17.47 -15.57 -4.56
C GLY A 141 -16.75 -15.15 -3.25
N SER A 142 -16.06 -14.02 -3.24
CA SER A 142 -15.23 -13.58 -2.12
C SER A 142 -15.82 -12.33 -1.46
N LYS A 143 -15.81 -12.31 -0.12
CA LYS A 143 -16.10 -11.10 0.65
C LYS A 143 -14.81 -10.33 0.81
N ILE A 144 -14.68 -9.19 0.14
CA ILE A 144 -13.65 -8.20 0.40
C ILE A 144 -14.34 -7.00 1.01
N GLU A 145 -13.88 -6.56 2.18
CA GLU A 145 -14.56 -5.48 2.92
C GLU A 145 -14.00 -4.09 2.60
N ASP A 146 -12.71 -3.97 2.26
CA ASP A 146 -12.10 -2.72 1.83
C ASP A 146 -11.17 -2.91 0.63
N THR A 147 -11.67 -2.55 -0.56
CA THR A 147 -10.92 -2.71 -1.81
C THR A 147 -9.91 -1.59 -2.06
N GLN A 148 -10.00 -0.48 -1.33
CA GLN A 148 -9.25 0.75 -1.62
C GLN A 148 -8.18 1.10 -0.59
N ASN A 149 -8.01 0.29 0.45
CA ASN A 149 -6.95 0.53 1.42
C ASN A 149 -5.58 0.26 0.82
N GLY A 150 -4.66 1.23 0.95
CA GLY A 150 -3.29 1.14 0.41
C GLY A 150 -2.35 0.30 1.26
N PHE A 151 -2.70 -0.04 2.51
CA PHE A 151 -1.83 -0.78 3.39
C PHE A 151 -1.89 -2.29 3.12
N ARG A 152 -0.85 -2.83 2.51
CA ARG A 152 -0.78 -4.23 2.10
C ARG A 152 0.56 -4.85 2.44
N VAL A 153 0.53 -6.12 2.85
CA VAL A 153 1.73 -6.92 3.12
C VAL A 153 1.64 -8.21 2.34
N PHE A 154 2.61 -8.50 1.50
CA PHE A 154 2.58 -9.72 0.68
C PHE A 154 3.96 -10.37 0.54
N ASN A 155 3.93 -11.65 0.30
CA ASN A 155 5.12 -12.43 -0.02
C ASN A 155 5.61 -12.04 -1.42
N ALA A 156 6.89 -11.71 -1.58
CA ALA A 156 7.44 -11.33 -2.88
C ALA A 156 7.20 -12.40 -3.98
N LYS A 157 7.17 -13.66 -3.59
CA LYS A 157 6.92 -14.79 -4.51
C LYS A 157 5.54 -14.76 -5.19
N VAL A 158 4.54 -14.10 -4.56
CA VAL A 158 3.20 -14.02 -5.17
C VAL A 158 3.03 -12.80 -6.08
N TYR A 159 4.01 -11.90 -6.14
CA TYR A 159 3.92 -10.69 -6.97
C TYR A 159 3.54 -10.96 -8.43
N PRO A 160 4.08 -11.99 -9.15
CA PRO A 160 3.66 -12.27 -10.50
C PRO A 160 2.16 -12.51 -10.67
N LYS A 161 1.50 -13.01 -9.62
CA LYS A 161 0.06 -13.26 -9.57
C LYS A 161 -0.76 -12.03 -9.16
N LEU A 162 -0.12 -11.02 -8.58
CA LEU A 162 -0.74 -9.76 -8.15
C LEU A 162 -0.54 -8.63 -9.15
N LYS A 163 0.41 -8.76 -10.07
CA LYS A 163 0.92 -7.71 -10.95
C LYS A 163 -0.21 -6.96 -11.66
N TRP A 164 -0.17 -5.63 -11.59
CA TRP A 164 -1.17 -4.71 -12.13
C TRP A 164 -0.64 -3.92 -13.32
N LYS A 165 -1.57 -3.36 -14.11
CA LYS A 165 -1.31 -2.49 -15.25
C LYS A 165 -1.78 -1.06 -14.99
N SER A 166 -2.68 -0.87 -14.04
CA SER A 166 -3.24 0.43 -13.67
C SER A 166 -2.17 1.39 -13.21
N GLN A 167 -2.26 2.61 -13.72
CA GLN A 167 -1.28 3.66 -13.42
C GLN A 167 -1.64 4.45 -12.17
N ARG A 168 -2.94 4.72 -11.95
CA ARG A 168 -3.45 5.57 -10.87
C ARG A 168 -4.17 4.76 -9.78
N TYR A 169 -5.17 5.37 -9.14
CA TYR A 169 -5.90 4.85 -7.98
C TYR A 169 -6.64 3.52 -8.16
N PHE A 170 -6.80 3.03 -9.38
CA PHE A 170 -7.42 1.72 -9.61
C PHE A 170 -6.49 0.55 -9.28
N VAL A 171 -5.23 0.82 -8.96
CA VAL A 171 -4.22 -0.21 -8.66
C VAL A 171 -4.64 -1.12 -7.51
N GLU A 172 -5.22 -0.55 -6.45
CA GLU A 172 -5.66 -1.32 -5.29
C GLU A 172 -6.73 -2.34 -5.66
N THR A 173 -7.69 -1.90 -6.45
CA THR A 173 -8.80 -2.74 -6.94
C THR A 173 -8.28 -3.80 -7.92
N GLU A 174 -7.42 -3.43 -8.87
CA GLU A 174 -6.85 -4.38 -9.84
C GLU A 174 -5.99 -5.45 -9.16
N MET A 175 -5.22 -5.08 -8.14
CA MET A 175 -4.42 -6.02 -7.38
C MET A 175 -5.30 -7.08 -6.70
N ILE A 176 -6.46 -6.67 -6.14
CA ILE A 176 -7.45 -7.58 -5.56
C ILE A 176 -8.06 -8.49 -6.63
N ILE A 177 -8.44 -7.93 -7.77
CA ILE A 177 -8.98 -8.71 -8.90
C ILE A 177 -7.98 -9.80 -9.31
N ASN A 178 -6.72 -9.42 -9.48
CA ASN A 178 -5.66 -10.36 -9.87
C ASN A 178 -5.40 -11.40 -8.77
N MET A 179 -5.41 -10.98 -7.50
CA MET A 179 -5.31 -11.87 -6.35
C MET A 179 -6.40 -12.96 -6.38
N LEU A 180 -7.65 -12.55 -6.60
CA LEU A 180 -8.80 -13.48 -6.63
C LEU A 180 -8.77 -14.37 -7.86
N LYS A 181 -8.54 -13.82 -9.05
CA LYS A 181 -8.40 -14.58 -10.32
C LYS A 181 -7.30 -15.64 -10.23
N ASN A 182 -6.18 -15.31 -9.63
CA ASN A 182 -5.03 -16.22 -9.51
C ASN A 182 -5.05 -17.05 -8.23
N LYS A 183 -6.17 -17.04 -7.49
CA LYS A 183 -6.41 -17.82 -6.26
C LYS A 183 -5.28 -17.65 -5.23
N VAL A 184 -4.77 -16.43 -5.07
CA VAL A 184 -3.78 -16.13 -4.04
C VAL A 184 -4.47 -16.13 -2.69
N SER A 185 -3.96 -16.93 -1.76
CA SER A 185 -4.49 -16.98 -0.39
C SER A 185 -4.31 -15.64 0.30
N HIS A 186 -5.33 -15.16 0.97
CA HIS A 186 -5.35 -13.84 1.59
C HIS A 186 -6.09 -13.83 2.92
N VAL A 187 -5.86 -12.77 3.68
CA VAL A 187 -6.62 -12.41 4.88
C VAL A 187 -6.77 -10.90 4.94
N GLU A 188 -7.95 -10.43 5.34
CA GLU A 188 -8.18 -9.04 5.68
C GLU A 188 -8.07 -8.85 7.19
N THR A 189 -7.59 -7.69 7.60
CA THR A 189 -7.51 -7.35 9.03
C THR A 189 -7.67 -5.84 9.22
N PRO A 190 -8.42 -5.40 10.23
CA PRO A 190 -8.52 -3.99 10.56
C PRO A 190 -7.15 -3.39 10.82
N VAL A 191 -6.91 -2.19 10.28
CA VAL A 191 -5.72 -1.37 10.54
C VAL A 191 -6.14 0.01 11.01
N GLN A 192 -5.34 0.59 11.88
CA GLN A 192 -5.56 1.95 12.34
C GLN A 192 -5.31 2.94 11.21
N THR A 193 -6.32 3.79 10.92
CA THR A 193 -6.24 4.84 9.92
C THR A 193 -6.48 6.19 10.58
N PHE A 194 -5.62 7.17 10.29
CA PHE A 194 -5.76 8.54 10.77
C PHE A 194 -6.40 9.38 9.67
N TYR A 195 -7.56 9.98 9.97
CA TYR A 195 -8.20 10.93 9.07
C TYR A 195 -7.71 12.33 9.41
N HIS A 196 -6.92 12.94 8.54
CA HIS A 196 -6.56 14.35 8.68
C HIS A 196 -7.69 15.21 8.10
N ASP A 197 -8.06 16.30 8.79
CA ASP A 197 -9.23 17.17 8.52
C ASP A 197 -9.19 17.95 7.20
N HIS A 198 -8.50 17.49 6.20
CA HIS A 198 -8.50 18.12 4.87
C HIS A 198 -8.76 17.08 3.77
N TYR A 199 -10.04 16.71 3.61
CA TYR A 199 -10.53 16.21 2.34
C TYR A 199 -10.48 17.35 1.30
N LYS A 200 -9.31 17.75 0.85
CA LYS A 200 -9.18 18.43 -0.42
C LYS A 200 -9.21 17.34 -1.48
N GLY A 201 -10.41 17.15 -2.05
CA GLY A 201 -10.56 16.36 -3.25
C GLY A 201 -9.52 16.85 -4.27
N THR A 202 -8.70 15.96 -4.73
CA THR A 202 -7.85 16.21 -5.89
C THR A 202 -8.76 16.31 -7.09
N THR A 203 -8.93 17.53 -7.59
CA THR A 203 -9.41 17.81 -8.94
C THR A 203 -8.48 17.15 -9.96
#